data_2c896bf53f35054e66fb488860f61db7
#
_entry.id   2c896bf53f35054e66fb488860f61db7
#
_cell.length_a   1.000
_cell.length_b   1.000
_cell.length_c   1.000
_cell.angle_alpha   90.00
_cell.angle_beta   90.00
_cell.angle_gamma   90.00
#
_symmetry.space_group_name_H-M   'P 1'
#
loop_
_entity.id
_entity.type
_entity.pdbx_description
1 polymer ?
#
loop_
_entity_poly.entity_id
_entity_poly.type
_entity_poly.pdbx_seq_one_letter_code
_entity_poly.pdbx_strand_id
1 'polypeptide(L)'
;TRAIGWGGRFLIVGFASGVTPSFPANHALIKGYSLIGLRAGEASRRDADLAARTSIELKKLAEAGIMRPHISHRLPLDQTREALLVLERREAIGRVVVTLGD
;
A
#
# COMPACT_ATOMS: atom_id res chain seq x y z
N THR A 1 -3.36 -17.84 -1.20
CA THR A 1 -2.71 -18.72 -2.21
C THR A 1 -3.68 -19.56 -3.02
N ARG A 2 -4.89 -19.88 -2.49
CA ARG A 2 -5.86 -20.72 -3.21
C ARG A 2 -6.43 -20.06 -4.48
N ALA A 3 -6.63 -18.75 -4.47
CA ALA A 3 -7.22 -17.98 -5.57
C ALA A 3 -6.24 -17.63 -6.69
N ILE A 4 -4.93 -17.83 -6.51
CA ILE A 4 -3.94 -17.48 -7.52
C ILE A 4 -3.95 -18.51 -8.66
N GLY A 5 -3.92 -18.03 -9.90
CA GLY A 5 -3.83 -18.88 -11.09
C GLY A 5 -2.41 -19.35 -11.38
N TRP A 6 -2.27 -20.27 -12.32
CA TRP A 6 -0.98 -20.76 -12.82
C TRP A 6 -0.12 -19.63 -13.35
N GLY A 7 1.17 -19.61 -13.01
CA GLY A 7 2.11 -18.58 -13.43
C GLY A 7 1.88 -17.21 -12.80
N GLY A 8 0.98 -17.09 -11.83
CA GLY A 8 0.64 -15.83 -11.18
C GLY A 8 1.79 -15.27 -10.32
N ARG A 9 1.65 -14.01 -9.90
CA ARG A 9 2.60 -13.32 -9.00
C ARG A 9 1.88 -12.94 -7.71
N PHE A 10 2.40 -13.40 -6.58
CA PHE A 10 1.92 -13.03 -5.25
C PHE A 10 2.85 -11.96 -4.67
N LEU A 11 2.34 -10.74 -4.54
CA LEU A 11 3.13 -9.61 -4.04
C LEU A 11 2.99 -9.49 -2.52
N ILE A 12 4.12 -9.46 -1.81
CA ILE A 12 4.18 -9.24 -0.37
C ILE A 12 4.58 -7.78 -0.15
N VAL A 13 3.61 -6.94 0.23
CA VAL A 13 3.80 -5.49 0.35
C VAL A 13 3.92 -5.01 1.81
N GLY A 14 3.53 -5.84 2.79
CA GLY A 14 3.62 -5.51 4.21
C GLY A 14 2.73 -6.38 5.10
N PHE A 15 2.80 -6.12 6.39
CA PHE A 15 2.13 -6.90 7.44
C PHE A 15 1.36 -5.99 8.40
N ALA A 16 0.40 -5.21 7.85
CA ALA A 16 -0.41 -4.26 8.63
C ALA A 16 -1.27 -4.93 9.72
N SER A 17 -1.50 -6.24 9.61
CA SER A 17 -2.20 -7.02 10.65
C SER A 17 -1.36 -7.26 11.92
N GLY A 18 -0.04 -6.99 11.86
CA GLY A 18 0.92 -7.33 12.92
C GLY A 18 1.35 -8.80 12.92
N VAL A 19 0.83 -9.62 12.00
CA VAL A 19 1.16 -11.04 11.88
C VAL A 19 1.85 -11.32 10.56
N THR A 20 3.02 -11.94 10.60
CA THR A 20 3.72 -12.41 9.40
C THR A 20 3.08 -13.73 8.92
N PRO A 21 2.47 -13.76 7.73
CA PRO A 21 1.84 -14.98 7.23
C PRO A 21 2.86 -16.03 6.82
N SER A 22 2.50 -17.30 6.99
CA SER A 22 3.26 -18.43 6.44
C SER A 22 2.70 -18.83 5.07
N PHE A 23 3.60 -19.16 4.16
CA PHE A 23 3.25 -19.62 2.81
C PHE A 23 3.70 -21.06 2.63
N PRO A 24 2.79 -22.01 2.41
CA PRO A 24 3.16 -23.39 2.11
C PRO A 24 3.91 -23.47 0.78
N ALA A 25 5.17 -23.89 0.80
CA ALA A 25 6.03 -23.94 -0.39
C ALA A 25 5.47 -24.86 -1.48
N ASN A 26 4.78 -25.94 -1.08
CA ASN A 26 4.12 -26.86 -2.00
C ASN A 26 3.03 -26.17 -2.85
N HIS A 27 2.35 -25.14 -2.35
CA HIS A 27 1.38 -24.41 -3.15
C HIS A 27 2.05 -23.64 -4.30
N ALA A 28 3.22 -23.04 -4.03
CA ALA A 28 4.00 -22.38 -5.08
C ALA A 28 4.46 -23.37 -6.14
N LEU A 29 4.93 -24.56 -5.72
CA LEU A 29 5.36 -25.63 -6.61
C LEU A 29 4.20 -26.13 -7.49
N ILE A 30 3.07 -26.48 -6.88
CA ILE A 30 1.92 -27.09 -7.59
C ILE A 30 1.28 -26.12 -8.57
N LYS A 31 1.18 -24.82 -8.20
CA LYS A 31 0.52 -23.80 -9.01
C LYS A 31 1.49 -22.95 -9.84
N GLY A 32 2.79 -23.19 -9.75
CA GLY A 32 3.79 -22.46 -10.53
C GLY A 32 3.79 -20.95 -10.35
N TYR A 33 3.37 -20.42 -9.18
CA TYR A 33 3.37 -18.99 -8.93
C TYR A 33 4.65 -18.50 -8.25
N SER A 34 4.95 -17.22 -8.40
CA SER A 34 6.08 -16.56 -7.74
C SER A 34 5.64 -15.79 -6.50
N LEU A 35 6.46 -15.82 -5.43
CA LEU A 35 6.35 -14.93 -4.27
C LEU A 35 7.35 -13.79 -4.45
N ILE A 36 6.88 -12.55 -4.46
CA ILE A 36 7.70 -11.37 -4.72
C ILE A 36 7.55 -10.38 -3.57
N GLY A 37 8.65 -10.11 -2.85
CA GLY A 37 8.69 -9.05 -1.85
C GLY A 37 8.77 -7.68 -2.51
N LEU A 38 7.93 -6.74 -2.06
CA LEU A 38 7.90 -5.37 -2.56
C LEU A 38 8.05 -4.37 -1.39
N ARG A 39 9.20 -3.70 -1.33
CA ARG A 39 9.46 -2.61 -0.39
C ARG A 39 9.69 -1.31 -1.15
N ALA A 40 8.60 -0.61 -1.48
CA ALA A 40 8.65 0.61 -2.31
C ALA A 40 9.63 1.67 -1.76
N GLY A 41 9.60 1.94 -0.44
CA GLY A 41 10.50 2.90 0.17
C GLY A 41 11.98 2.48 0.13
N GLU A 42 12.29 1.20 0.20
CA GLU A 42 13.66 0.71 0.08
C GLU A 42 14.13 0.71 -1.39
N ALA A 43 13.26 0.34 -2.32
CA ALA A 43 13.56 0.41 -3.75
C ALA A 43 13.90 1.86 -4.15
N SER A 44 13.12 2.84 -3.68
CA SER A 44 13.38 4.26 -3.94
C SER A 44 14.69 4.76 -3.33
N ARG A 45 15.12 4.22 -2.20
CA ARG A 45 16.43 4.57 -1.58
C ARG A 45 17.62 3.99 -2.34
N ARG A 46 17.44 2.83 -2.96
CA ARG A 46 18.49 2.13 -3.71
C ARG A 46 18.64 2.61 -5.15
N ASP A 47 17.55 3.13 -5.72
CA ASP A 47 17.46 3.59 -7.10
C ASP A 47 16.70 4.92 -7.15
N ALA A 48 17.46 6.03 -7.20
CA ALA A 48 16.92 7.38 -7.25
C ALA A 48 16.16 7.64 -8.56
N ASP A 49 16.59 7.04 -9.67
CA ASP A 49 15.90 7.18 -10.95
C ASP A 49 14.55 6.46 -10.95
N LEU A 50 14.48 5.29 -10.31
CA LEU A 50 13.21 4.59 -10.08
C LEU A 50 12.28 5.44 -9.22
N ALA A 51 12.79 6.06 -8.16
CA ALA A 51 12.00 6.94 -7.29
C ALA A 51 11.41 8.12 -8.08
N ALA A 52 12.24 8.81 -8.87
CA ALA A 52 11.81 9.94 -9.70
C ALA A 52 10.75 9.54 -10.74
N ARG A 53 11.00 8.47 -11.49
CA ARG A 53 10.04 7.95 -12.49
C ARG A 53 8.72 7.55 -11.85
N THR A 54 8.76 6.83 -10.73
CA THR A 54 7.56 6.41 -10.01
C THR A 54 6.74 7.60 -9.54
N SER A 55 7.39 8.64 -9.01
CA SER A 55 6.74 9.86 -8.56
C SER A 55 6.04 10.60 -9.70
N ILE A 56 6.71 10.70 -10.85
CA ILE A 56 6.15 11.34 -12.06
C ILE A 56 4.92 10.56 -12.55
N GLU A 57 5.01 9.24 -12.63
CA GLU A 57 3.89 8.41 -13.12
C GLU A 57 2.69 8.44 -12.15
N LEU A 58 2.93 8.39 -10.84
CA LEU A 58 1.86 8.53 -9.83
C LEU A 58 1.15 9.88 -9.95
N LYS A 59 1.91 10.97 -10.18
CA LYS A 59 1.35 12.30 -10.40
C LYS A 59 0.48 12.35 -11.64
N LYS A 60 0.94 11.82 -12.77
CA LYS A 60 0.14 11.73 -14.01
C LYS A 60 -1.16 10.96 -13.81
N LEU A 61 -1.11 9.82 -13.11
CA LEU A 61 -2.30 9.01 -12.83
C LEU A 61 -3.30 9.76 -11.93
N ALA A 62 -2.80 10.53 -10.97
CA ALA A 62 -3.64 11.35 -10.10
C ALA A 62 -4.28 12.52 -10.87
N GLU A 63 -3.50 13.24 -11.69
CA GLU A 63 -3.98 14.34 -12.53
C GLU A 63 -5.01 13.87 -13.57
N ALA A 64 -4.81 12.69 -14.14
CA ALA A 64 -5.78 12.05 -15.04
C ALA A 64 -7.03 11.52 -14.33
N GLY A 65 -7.10 11.61 -13.00
CA GLY A 65 -8.20 11.10 -12.20
C GLY A 65 -8.35 9.58 -12.20
N ILE A 66 -7.33 8.86 -12.67
CA ILE A 66 -7.30 7.39 -12.64
C ILE A 66 -7.03 6.90 -11.22
N MET A 67 -6.10 7.55 -10.53
CA MET A 67 -5.81 7.27 -9.13
C MET A 67 -6.63 8.19 -8.23
N ARG A 68 -7.66 7.64 -7.59
CA ARG A 68 -8.57 8.35 -6.69
C ARG A 68 -8.62 7.63 -5.35
N PRO A 69 -7.71 7.94 -4.41
CA PRO A 69 -7.74 7.31 -3.09
C PRO A 69 -9.02 7.69 -2.35
N HIS A 70 -9.67 6.70 -1.76
CA HIS A 70 -10.81 6.96 -0.88
C HIS A 70 -10.32 7.64 0.40
N ILE A 71 -10.92 8.77 0.76
CA ILE A 71 -10.64 9.50 1.98
C ILE A 71 -11.84 9.36 2.91
N SER A 72 -11.68 8.59 3.97
CA SER A 72 -12.73 8.33 4.94
C SER A 72 -12.90 9.46 5.96
N HIS A 73 -11.80 10.11 6.35
CA HIS A 73 -11.79 11.15 7.35
C HIS A 73 -10.95 12.34 6.89
N ARG A 74 -11.49 13.54 7.12
CA ARG A 74 -10.79 14.82 6.96
C ARG A 74 -10.89 15.56 8.28
N LEU A 75 -9.76 15.80 8.93
CA LEU A 75 -9.70 16.49 10.20
C LEU A 75 -8.77 17.72 10.09
N PRO A 76 -9.04 18.80 10.78
CA PRO A 76 -8.13 19.94 10.84
C PRO A 76 -6.88 19.59 11.65
N LEU A 77 -5.85 20.45 11.56
CA LEU A 77 -4.54 20.22 12.17
C LEU A 77 -4.61 20.06 13.69
N ASP A 78 -5.46 20.82 14.36
CA ASP A 78 -5.68 20.75 15.81
C ASP A 78 -6.29 19.42 16.28
N GLN A 79 -6.91 18.66 15.37
CA GLN A 79 -7.44 17.32 15.62
C GLN A 79 -6.52 16.18 15.16
N THR A 80 -5.22 16.44 14.96
CA THR A 80 -4.24 15.41 14.54
C THR A 80 -4.23 14.20 15.47
N ARG A 81 -4.40 14.41 16.79
CA ARG A 81 -4.48 13.31 17.76
C ARG A 81 -5.65 12.38 17.44
N GLU A 82 -6.83 12.93 17.12
CA GLU A 82 -8.00 12.12 16.76
C GLU A 82 -7.77 11.38 15.42
N ALA A 83 -7.14 12.03 14.45
CA ALA A 83 -6.76 11.37 13.20
C ALA A 83 -5.90 10.11 13.42
N LEU A 84 -4.96 10.17 14.36
CA LEU A 84 -4.13 9.01 14.73
C LEU A 84 -4.94 7.93 15.47
N LEU A 85 -5.86 8.33 16.36
CA LEU A 85 -6.73 7.39 17.07
C LEU A 85 -7.68 6.63 16.11
N VAL A 86 -8.21 7.28 15.10
CA VAL A 86 -9.01 6.64 14.03
C VAL A 86 -8.22 5.52 13.35
N LEU A 87 -6.92 5.74 13.08
CA LEU A 87 -6.05 4.71 12.50
C LEU A 87 -5.77 3.57 13.49
N GLU A 88 -5.49 3.90 14.75
CA GLU A 88 -5.23 2.93 15.81
C GLU A 88 -6.42 2.02 16.05
N ARG A 89 -7.63 2.58 16.10
CA ARG A 89 -8.91 1.85 16.27
C ARG A 89 -9.35 1.10 15.02
N ARG A 90 -8.61 1.23 13.89
CA ARG A 90 -8.94 0.62 12.59
C ARG A 90 -10.31 1.04 12.04
N GLU A 91 -10.74 2.25 12.33
CA GLU A 91 -12.00 2.82 11.87
C GLU A 91 -11.86 3.41 10.45
N ALA A 92 -10.63 3.69 10.01
CA ALA A 92 -10.36 4.24 8.70
C ALA A 92 -10.56 3.21 7.59
N ILE A 93 -11.41 3.55 6.61
CA ILE A 93 -11.52 2.84 5.33
C ILE A 93 -10.88 3.70 4.26
N GLY A 94 -9.66 3.37 3.84
CA GLY A 94 -8.87 4.17 2.91
C GLY A 94 -7.90 5.12 3.63
N ARG A 95 -8.01 6.43 3.41
CA ARG A 95 -7.07 7.43 3.94
C ARG A 95 -7.73 8.34 4.98
N VAL A 96 -6.96 8.68 6.00
CA VAL A 96 -7.24 9.80 6.90
C VAL A 96 -6.35 10.96 6.46
N VAL A 97 -6.92 12.14 6.29
CA VAL A 97 -6.21 13.36 5.87
C VAL A 97 -6.34 14.41 6.96
N VAL A 98 -5.24 15.04 7.29
CA VAL A 98 -5.20 16.23 8.13
C VAL A 98 -5.04 17.45 7.22
N THR A 99 -5.95 18.41 7.35
CA THR A 99 -5.92 19.65 6.56
C THR A 99 -5.19 20.76 7.33
N LEU A 100 -4.42 21.58 6.62
CA LEU A 100 -3.60 22.67 7.18
C LEU A 100 -4.30 24.03 7.13
N GLY A 101 -5.60 24.05 7.17
CA GLY A 101 -6.43 25.24 6.97
C GLY A 101 -6.84 25.40 5.51
N ASP A 102 -7.81 26.29 5.27
CA ASP A 102 -8.18 26.75 3.93
C ASP A 102 -7.20 27.84 3.46
#